data_7e630a6e71584f8e16467eb585c1a247
#
_entry.id   7e630a6e71584f8e16467eb585c1a247
#
_cell.length_a   1.000
_cell.length_b   1.000
_cell.length_c   1.000
_cell.angle_alpha   90.00
_cell.angle_beta   90.00
_cell.angle_gamma   90.00
#
_symmetry.space_group_name_H-M   'P 1'
#
loop_
_entity.id
_entity.type
_entity.pdbx_description
1 polymer ?
#
loop_
_entity_poly.entity_id
_entity_poly.type
_entity_poly.pdbx_seq_one_letter_code
_entity_poly.pdbx_strand_id
1 'polypeptide(L)' 'MTGELETIKVHLKDHNEAAALLGNHDKNIKIIEEELNVSVLTRGEMINVSGGEGNVHLVGQILDNLLYCVRRGINI' A
#
# COMPACT_ATOMS: atom_id res chain seq x y z
N MET A 1 -5.42 25.05 -5.61
CA MET A 1 -5.72 24.30 -5.27
C MET A 1 -5.20 23.29 -5.35
N THR A 2 -4.94 22.82 -5.04
CA THR A 2 -4.39 21.80 -5.08
C THR A 2 -5.07 20.82 -4.61
N GLY A 3 -4.86 20.03 -4.07
CA GLY A 3 -5.54 19.01 -3.58
C GLY A 3 -6.13 18.13 -4.55
N GLU A 4 -5.56 17.98 -5.67
CA GLU A 4 -6.05 16.99 -6.55
C GLU A 4 -5.83 15.66 -5.94
N LEU A 5 -6.88 14.84 -5.86
CA LEU A 5 -6.78 13.48 -5.37
C LEU A 5 -6.39 12.56 -6.50
N GLU A 6 -5.55 11.62 -6.19
CA GLU A 6 -5.11 10.64 -7.17
C GLU A 6 -5.28 9.25 -6.58
N THR A 7 -5.54 8.28 -7.42
CA THR A 7 -5.63 6.89 -6.99
C THR A 7 -4.64 6.08 -7.80
N ILE A 8 -3.82 5.31 -7.10
CA ILE A 8 -2.96 4.34 -7.78
C ILE A 8 -3.40 2.95 -7.37
N LYS A 9 -3.06 1.98 -8.20
CA LYS A 9 -3.42 0.59 -7.95
C LYS A 9 -2.15 -0.23 -7.91
N VAL A 10 -2.03 -1.04 -6.87
CA VAL A 10 -0.91 -1.94 -6.73
C VAL A 10 -1.43 -3.35 -6.92
N HIS A 11 -0.94 -4.04 -7.95
CA HIS A 11 -1.38 -5.39 -8.25
C HIS A 11 -0.56 -6.40 -7.50
N LEU A 12 -1.24 -7.33 -6.85
CA LEU A 12 -0.58 -8.40 -6.11
C LEU A 12 -0.60 -9.66 -6.95
N LYS A 13 0.34 -10.55 -6.65
CA LYS A 13 0.46 -11.78 -7.40
C LYS A 13 -0.70 -12.72 -7.10
N ASP A 14 -1.07 -12.80 -5.82
CA ASP A 14 -2.16 -13.67 -5.40
C ASP A 14 -2.63 -13.26 -4.02
N HIS A 15 -3.61 -14.00 -3.50
CA HIS A 15 -4.16 -13.70 -2.19
C HIS A 15 -3.14 -13.88 -1.07
N ASN A 16 -2.16 -14.75 -1.26
CA ASN A 16 -1.15 -14.96 -0.23
C ASN A 16 -0.31 -13.71 -0.02
N GLU A 17 0.00 -13.01 -1.10
CA GLU A 17 0.73 -11.75 -0.98
C GLU A 17 -0.11 -10.72 -0.23
N ALA A 18 -1.40 -10.65 -0.54
CA ALA A 18 -2.28 -9.71 0.13
C ALA A 18 -2.35 -10.02 1.62
N ALA A 19 -2.51 -11.29 1.96
CA ALA A 19 -2.60 -11.70 3.36
C ALA A 19 -1.30 -11.40 4.10
N ALA A 20 -0.17 -11.68 3.48
CA ALA A 20 1.11 -11.44 4.11
C ALA A 20 1.33 -9.94 4.33
N LEU A 21 1.01 -9.14 3.31
CA LEU A 21 1.22 -7.71 3.39
C LEU A 21 0.31 -7.07 4.43
N LEU A 22 -0.98 -7.40 4.38
CA LEU A 22 -1.95 -6.75 5.25
C LEU A 22 -2.02 -7.41 6.62
N GLY A 23 -1.84 -8.71 6.69
CA GLY A 23 -1.88 -9.42 7.96
C GLY A 23 -0.67 -9.13 8.82
N ASN A 24 0.52 -9.13 8.21
CA ASN A 24 1.75 -8.95 8.96
C ASN A 24 2.13 -7.48 9.10
N HIS A 25 1.66 -6.64 8.19
CA HIS A 25 2.08 -5.24 8.17
C HIS A 25 0.92 -4.27 8.28
N ASP A 26 -0.22 -4.74 8.79
CA ASP A 26 -1.41 -3.91 8.88
C ASP A 26 -1.16 -2.67 9.73
N LYS A 27 -0.43 -2.81 10.82
CA LYS A 27 -0.13 -1.67 11.67
C LYS A 27 0.67 -0.62 10.92
N ASN A 28 1.64 -1.07 10.12
CA ASN A 28 2.45 -0.15 9.33
C ASN A 28 1.61 0.57 8.30
N ILE A 29 0.68 -0.14 7.70
CA ILE A 29 -0.20 0.46 6.71
C ILE A 29 -1.08 1.51 7.35
N LYS A 30 -1.61 1.25 8.54
CA LYS A 30 -2.42 2.22 9.23
C LYS A 30 -1.63 3.47 9.59
N ILE A 31 -0.39 3.31 10.01
CA ILE A 31 0.46 4.43 10.31
C ILE A 31 0.70 5.25 9.05
N ILE A 32 0.93 4.58 7.93
CA ILE A 32 1.14 5.26 6.66
C ILE A 32 -0.10 6.05 6.28
N GLU A 33 -1.28 5.47 6.46
CA GLU A 33 -2.52 6.18 6.16
C GLU A 33 -2.64 7.45 6.97
N GLU A 34 -2.31 7.38 8.25
CA GLU A 34 -2.44 8.53 9.12
C GLU A 34 -1.35 9.56 8.86
N GLU A 35 -0.13 9.11 8.70
CA GLU A 35 0.98 10.03 8.53
C GLU A 35 0.97 10.72 7.18
N LEU A 36 0.56 10.02 6.16
CA LEU A 36 0.57 10.57 4.81
C LEU A 36 -0.82 10.96 4.32
N ASN A 37 -1.82 10.79 5.17
CA ASN A 37 -3.18 11.22 4.88
C ASN A 37 -3.68 10.63 3.56
N VAL A 38 -3.52 9.32 3.42
CA VAL A 38 -4.01 8.58 2.27
C VAL A 38 -4.93 7.47 2.73
N SER A 39 -5.72 6.94 1.81
CA SER A 39 -6.57 5.79 2.07
C SER A 39 -6.05 4.58 1.33
N VAL A 40 -5.96 3.46 2.00
CA VAL A 40 -5.50 2.21 1.39
C VAL A 40 -6.65 1.22 1.47
N LEU A 41 -7.11 0.77 0.32
CA LEU A 41 -8.26 -0.13 0.25
C LEU A 41 -7.85 -1.36 -0.54
N THR A 42 -8.08 -2.54 0.05
CA THR A 42 -7.74 -3.79 -0.61
C THR A 42 -8.97 -4.39 -1.27
N ARG A 43 -8.82 -4.81 -2.51
CA ARG A 43 -9.88 -5.47 -3.23
C ARG A 43 -9.31 -6.68 -3.94
N GLY A 44 -9.57 -7.86 -3.42
CA GLY A 44 -9.06 -9.07 -4.02
C GLY A 44 -7.55 -9.06 -4.08
N GLU A 45 -7.00 -9.07 -5.29
CA GLU A 45 -5.55 -9.07 -5.48
C GLU A 45 -5.03 -7.69 -5.83
N MET A 46 -5.78 -6.65 -5.47
CA MET A 46 -5.39 -5.31 -5.83
C MET A 46 -5.53 -4.39 -4.62
N ILE A 47 -4.60 -3.47 -4.48
CA ILE A 47 -4.64 -2.46 -3.43
C ILE A 47 -4.82 -1.12 -4.11
N ASN A 48 -5.84 -0.37 -3.70
CA ASN A 48 -6.08 0.98 -4.19
C ASN A 48 -5.59 1.97 -3.14
N VAL A 49 -4.76 2.91 -3.56
CA VAL A 49 -4.26 3.96 -2.68
C VAL A 49 -4.75 5.28 -3.22
N SER A 50 -5.46 6.03 -2.38
CA SER A 50 -6.04 7.31 -2.78
C SER A 50 -5.57 8.41 -1.84
N GLY A 51 -5.32 9.59 -2.39
CA GLY A 51 -4.90 10.71 -1.58
C GLY A 51 -4.26 11.78 -2.42
N GLY A 52 -3.50 12.66 -1.80
CA GLY A 52 -2.78 13.69 -2.52
C GLY A 52 -1.71 13.10 -3.40
N GLU A 53 -1.48 13.73 -4.54
CA GLU A 53 -0.64 13.17 -5.58
C GLU A 53 0.72 12.71 -5.09
N GLY A 54 1.45 13.59 -4.42
CA GLY A 54 2.79 13.25 -3.97
C GLY A 54 2.79 12.13 -2.93
N ASN A 55 1.82 12.17 -2.04
CA ASN A 55 1.74 11.18 -0.97
C ASN A 55 1.35 9.80 -1.51
N VAL A 56 0.48 9.78 -2.49
CA VAL A 56 0.06 8.52 -3.10
C VAL A 56 1.25 7.81 -3.74
N HIS A 57 2.09 8.56 -4.44
CA HIS A 57 3.27 7.97 -5.07
C HIS A 57 4.26 7.47 -4.02
N LEU A 58 4.42 8.20 -2.93
CA LEU A 58 5.30 7.75 -1.86
C LEU A 58 4.80 6.45 -1.24
N VAL A 59 3.50 6.37 -0.99
CA VAL A 59 2.92 5.14 -0.45
C VAL A 59 3.11 3.99 -1.43
N GLY A 60 2.97 4.26 -2.73
CA GLY A 60 3.19 3.23 -3.73
C GLY A 60 4.59 2.66 -3.64
N GLN A 61 5.60 3.51 -3.45
CA GLN A 61 6.95 3.04 -3.31
C GLN A 61 7.14 2.20 -2.04
N ILE A 62 6.52 2.62 -0.94
CA ILE A 62 6.59 1.87 0.30
C ILE A 62 5.97 0.50 0.13
N LEU A 63 4.80 0.43 -0.50
CA LEU A 63 4.14 -0.84 -0.73
C LEU A 63 4.96 -1.74 -1.64
N ASP A 64 5.59 -1.18 -2.67
CA ASP A 64 6.45 -1.96 -3.55
C ASP A 64 7.62 -2.57 -2.78
N ASN A 65 8.21 -1.80 -1.87
CA ASN A 65 9.30 -2.31 -1.05
C ASN A 65 8.84 -3.43 -0.13
N LEU A 66 7.67 -3.27 0.47
CA LEU A 66 7.13 -4.31 1.33
C LEU A 66 6.82 -5.58 0.54
N LEU A 67 6.27 -5.43 -0.66
CA LEU A 67 6.00 -6.57 -1.52
C LEU A 67 7.29 -7.27 -1.92
N TYR A 68 8.34 -6.51 -2.20
CA TYR A 68 9.62 -7.09 -2.52
C TYR A 68 10.07 -8.02 -1.38
N CYS A 69 9.95 -7.55 -0.14
CA CYS A 69 10.33 -8.34 1.01
C CYS A 69 9.45 -9.58 1.16
N VAL A 70 8.14 -9.41 0.95
CA VAL A 70 7.21 -10.53 1.05
C VAL A 70 7.55 -11.60 0.01
N ARG A 71 7.82 -11.19 -1.21
CA ARG A 71 8.11 -12.13 -2.30
C ARG A 71 9.41 -12.87 -2.09
N ARG A 72 10.34 -12.27 -1.36
CA ARG A 72 11.61 -12.92 -1.07
C ARG A 72 11.59 -13.68 0.25
N GLY A 73 10.44 -13.67 0.93
CA GLY A 73 10.33 -14.38 2.19
C GLY A 73 11.03 -13.70 3.36
N ILE A 74 11.30 -12.41 3.24
CA ILE A 74 11.93 -11.66 4.31
C ILE A 74 10.87 -11.23 5.31
N ASN A 75 11.16 -11.52 6.58
CA ASN A 75 10.24 -11.14 7.64
C ASN A 75 10.67 -9.82 8.20
N ILE A 76 9.81 -8.89 8.22
CA ILE A 76 10.11 -7.54 8.69
C ILE A 76 9.45 -7.30 10.02
#